data_f69b4aed94be08e09f87329254aaba06
#
_entry.id   f69b4aed94be08e09f87329254aaba06
#
_cell.length_a   1.000
_cell.length_b   1.000
_cell.length_c   1.000
_cell.angle_alpha   90.00
_cell.angle_beta   90.00
_cell.angle_gamma   90.00
#
_symmetry.space_group_name_H-M   'P 1'
#
loop_
_entity.id
_entity.type
_entity.pdbx_description
1 polymer ?
#
loop_
_entity_poly.entity_id
_entity_poly.type
_entity_poly.pdbx_seq_one_letter_code
_entity_poly.pdbx_strand_id
1 'polypeptide(L)'
;MRRRNFSASLTLFAILPSSVFAETGDETKFDLIIIGIGAAGLSTAVSAAQNGVKNILLIDKAAFVGGHSALSGGSVNAVVPELQMKQGIKDSPEFWQRQIMETGEFQSDPVLVNTLVNNAQSTLHWLREIGISFDDQVFEAWGGKFQRAHSAGQKRSGMTYVRIMNHKARSLSVKVRLRTEAVNLLEKDGQVMGVRVKDRNGKLTDLEAKDVVIATGGFTANVAMRLKYDSRLDASLFTTANQTGRGFDGSTGD
;
A
#
# COMPACT_ATOMS: atom_id res chain seq x y z
N MET A 1 -63.36 -19.13 -29.68
CA MET A 1 -62.41 -18.02 -29.51
C MET A 1 -62.36 -17.59 -28.04
N ARG A 2 -61.31 -18.02 -27.30
CA ARG A 2 -61.13 -17.60 -25.87
C ARG A 2 -59.98 -16.58 -25.84
N ARG A 3 -60.27 -15.34 -25.47
CA ARG A 3 -59.28 -14.30 -25.23
C ARG A 3 -58.59 -14.57 -23.89
N ARG A 4 -57.26 -14.76 -23.89
CA ARG A 4 -56.45 -14.82 -22.70
C ARG A 4 -56.03 -13.40 -22.33
N ASN A 5 -56.46 -12.93 -21.15
CA ASN A 5 -56.00 -11.70 -20.54
C ASN A 5 -54.59 -11.93 -19.99
N PHE A 6 -53.59 -11.19 -20.48
CA PHE A 6 -52.25 -11.07 -19.93
C PHE A 6 -52.26 -9.94 -18.92
N SER A 7 -52.22 -10.27 -17.62
CA SER A 7 -51.89 -9.29 -16.59
C SER A 7 -50.38 -9.15 -16.49
N ALA A 8 -49.85 -8.00 -16.91
CA ALA A 8 -48.48 -7.65 -16.71
C ALA A 8 -48.31 -7.08 -15.28
N SER A 9 -47.71 -7.87 -14.38
CA SER A 9 -47.27 -7.39 -13.07
C SER A 9 -46.02 -6.55 -13.27
N LEU A 10 -46.13 -5.23 -13.12
CA LEU A 10 -45.01 -4.32 -13.03
C LEU A 10 -44.33 -4.49 -11.66
N THR A 11 -43.22 -5.22 -11.61
CA THR A 11 -42.37 -5.26 -10.42
C THR A 11 -41.53 -3.97 -10.39
N LEU A 12 -41.90 -3.05 -9.52
CA LEU A 12 -41.18 -1.83 -9.26
C LEU A 12 -39.87 -2.24 -8.53
N PHE A 13 -38.77 -2.30 -9.24
CA PHE A 13 -37.43 -2.36 -8.63
C PHE A 13 -37.18 -1.00 -7.98
N ALA A 14 -37.32 -0.93 -6.68
CA ALA A 14 -36.81 0.19 -5.90
C ALA A 14 -35.29 0.18 -6.03
N ILE A 15 -34.75 1.07 -6.86
CA ILE A 15 -33.34 1.41 -6.88
C ILE A 15 -33.08 2.12 -5.55
N LEU A 16 -32.60 1.36 -4.57
CA LEU A 16 -32.02 1.96 -3.37
C LEU A 16 -30.87 2.89 -3.85
N PRO A 17 -30.86 4.15 -3.47
CA PRO A 17 -29.73 5.00 -3.81
C PRO A 17 -28.49 4.36 -3.23
N SER A 18 -27.53 4.05 -4.09
CA SER A 18 -26.17 3.76 -3.68
C SER A 18 -25.80 4.84 -2.69
N SER A 19 -25.52 4.46 -1.45
CA SER A 19 -25.05 5.41 -0.44
C SER A 19 -23.88 6.16 -1.05
N VAL A 20 -24.15 7.38 -1.49
CA VAL A 20 -23.15 8.34 -1.90
C VAL A 20 -22.24 8.49 -0.69
N PHE A 21 -21.05 7.91 -0.77
CA PHE A 21 -20.01 8.15 0.23
C PHE A 21 -19.79 9.66 0.21
N ALA A 22 -20.28 10.34 1.23
CA ALA A 22 -20.01 11.74 1.43
C ALA A 22 -18.49 11.86 1.48
N GLU A 23 -17.91 12.45 0.43
CA GLU A 23 -16.58 13.00 0.51
C GLU A 23 -16.64 14.01 1.66
N THR A 24 -15.95 13.71 2.77
CA THR A 24 -15.82 14.64 3.91
C THR A 24 -14.89 15.77 3.47
N GLY A 25 -15.37 16.62 2.54
CA GLY A 25 -14.56 17.62 1.82
C GLY A 25 -14.04 18.78 2.66
N ASP A 26 -14.64 19.03 3.81
CA ASP A 26 -14.38 20.28 4.57
C ASP A 26 -13.45 20.10 5.79
N GLU A 27 -13.12 18.86 6.17
CA GLU A 27 -12.23 18.63 7.30
C GLU A 27 -10.77 18.85 6.89
N THR A 28 -10.09 19.73 7.61
CA THR A 28 -8.70 20.15 7.33
C THR A 28 -7.72 19.84 8.46
N LYS A 29 -8.18 19.23 9.58
CA LYS A 29 -7.32 18.91 10.74
C LYS A 29 -7.35 17.43 11.04
N PHE A 30 -6.17 16.82 11.21
CA PHE A 30 -5.99 15.39 11.42
C PHE A 30 -4.95 15.11 12.52
N ASP A 31 -5.00 13.93 13.10
CA ASP A 31 -3.90 13.45 13.95
C ASP A 31 -2.76 12.94 13.08
N LEU A 32 -3.09 12.23 12.00
CA LEU A 32 -2.12 11.65 11.07
C LEU A 32 -2.59 11.78 9.63
N ILE A 33 -1.72 12.30 8.77
CA ILE A 33 -1.89 12.24 7.31
C ILE A 33 -0.88 11.26 6.73
N ILE A 34 -1.36 10.33 5.89
CA ILE A 34 -0.51 9.35 5.19
C ILE A 34 -0.62 9.60 3.70
N ILE A 35 0.51 9.83 3.03
CA ILE A 35 0.60 10.15 1.61
C ILE A 35 0.99 8.89 0.83
N GLY A 36 0.05 8.35 0.05
CA GLY A 36 0.21 7.14 -0.75
C GLY A 36 -0.57 5.95 -0.19
N ILE A 37 -1.38 5.31 -1.04
CA ILE A 37 -2.27 4.19 -0.68
C ILE A 37 -1.75 2.87 -1.28
N GLY A 38 -0.45 2.66 -1.18
CA GLY A 38 0.21 1.37 -1.42
C GLY A 38 0.26 0.52 -0.14
N ALA A 39 1.03 -0.58 -0.16
CA ALA A 39 1.18 -1.46 0.99
C ALA A 39 1.68 -0.71 2.23
N ALA A 40 2.69 0.14 2.09
CA ALA A 40 3.24 0.91 3.20
C ALA A 40 2.21 1.85 3.84
N GLY A 41 1.49 2.64 3.02
CA GLY A 41 0.48 3.56 3.55
C GLY A 41 -0.70 2.84 4.19
N LEU A 42 -1.19 1.75 3.57
CA LEU A 42 -2.26 0.93 4.13
C LEU A 42 -1.85 0.26 5.45
N SER A 43 -0.63 -0.30 5.52
CA SER A 43 -0.10 -0.90 6.75
C SER A 43 0.04 0.14 7.86
N THR A 44 0.56 1.32 7.53
CA THR A 44 0.66 2.44 8.48
C THR A 44 -0.71 2.84 9.01
N ALA A 45 -1.70 3.00 8.13
CA ALA A 45 -3.05 3.40 8.53
C ALA A 45 -3.72 2.38 9.46
N VAL A 46 -3.63 1.09 9.14
CA VAL A 46 -4.18 0.02 9.96
C VAL A 46 -3.47 -0.05 11.30
N SER A 47 -2.14 -0.05 11.30
CA SER A 47 -1.33 -0.13 12.53
C SER A 47 -1.56 1.08 13.42
N ALA A 48 -1.55 2.30 12.89
CA ALA A 48 -1.81 3.52 13.65
C ALA A 48 -3.20 3.49 14.30
N ALA A 49 -4.23 3.10 13.56
CA ALA A 49 -5.59 3.00 14.08
C ALA A 49 -5.72 1.92 15.16
N GLN A 50 -5.06 0.76 15.01
CA GLN A 50 -5.00 -0.30 16.03
C GLN A 50 -4.30 0.16 17.30
N ASN A 51 -3.32 1.05 17.18
CA ASN A 51 -2.59 1.65 18.31
C ASN A 51 -3.23 2.94 18.85
N GLY A 52 -4.47 3.25 18.47
CA GLY A 52 -5.29 4.28 19.10
C GLY A 52 -5.25 5.65 18.46
N VAL A 53 -4.52 5.86 17.35
CA VAL A 53 -4.61 7.11 16.59
C VAL A 53 -6.00 7.22 15.98
N LYS A 54 -6.67 8.37 16.14
CA LYS A 54 -8.11 8.48 15.83
C LYS A 54 -8.39 9.10 14.47
N ASN A 55 -7.97 10.31 14.25
CA ASN A 55 -8.32 11.07 13.05
C ASN A 55 -7.25 10.90 11.97
N ILE A 56 -7.30 9.77 11.26
CA ILE A 56 -6.32 9.40 10.23
C ILE A 56 -6.90 9.69 8.84
N LEU A 57 -6.11 10.41 8.03
CA LEU A 57 -6.39 10.63 6.61
C LEU A 57 -5.34 9.95 5.74
N LEU A 58 -5.78 9.15 4.80
CA LEU A 58 -4.97 8.49 3.79
C LEU A 58 -5.27 9.13 2.43
N ILE A 59 -4.28 9.70 1.76
CA ILE A 59 -4.43 10.40 0.48
C ILE A 59 -3.63 9.76 -0.65
N ASP A 60 -4.14 9.82 -1.87
CA ASP A 60 -3.40 9.44 -3.08
C ASP A 60 -3.85 10.27 -4.28
N LYS A 61 -2.89 10.61 -5.16
CA LYS A 61 -3.17 11.27 -6.45
C LYS A 61 -3.92 10.37 -7.43
N ALA A 62 -3.80 9.05 -7.29
CA ALA A 62 -4.48 8.08 -8.14
C ALA A 62 -5.99 8.04 -7.89
N ALA A 63 -6.72 7.52 -8.87
CA ALA A 63 -8.17 7.32 -8.78
C ALA A 63 -8.55 6.01 -8.06
N PHE A 64 -7.57 5.17 -7.74
CA PHE A 64 -7.77 3.84 -7.13
C PHE A 64 -6.63 3.53 -6.16
N VAL A 65 -6.91 2.63 -5.22
CA VAL A 65 -5.96 2.20 -4.19
C VAL A 65 -4.98 1.16 -4.70
N GLY A 66 -3.78 1.11 -4.09
CA GLY A 66 -2.88 -0.03 -4.19
C GLY A 66 -1.54 0.25 -4.86
N GLY A 67 -1.43 1.22 -5.77
CA GLY A 67 -0.17 1.51 -6.45
C GLY A 67 0.51 0.25 -7.01
N HIS A 68 1.83 0.15 -6.89
CA HIS A 68 2.60 -1.04 -7.31
C HIS A 68 2.29 -2.29 -6.51
N SER A 69 1.86 -2.13 -5.25
CA SER A 69 1.51 -3.27 -4.41
C SER A 69 0.37 -4.09 -5.02
N ALA A 70 -0.60 -3.44 -5.67
CA ALA A 70 -1.70 -4.11 -6.36
C ALA A 70 -1.26 -4.95 -7.56
N LEU A 71 -0.16 -4.56 -8.21
CA LEU A 71 0.39 -5.20 -9.42
C LEU A 71 1.42 -6.28 -9.09
N SER A 72 1.83 -6.40 -7.85
CA SER A 72 2.82 -7.39 -7.42
C SER A 72 2.26 -8.81 -7.46
N GLY A 73 3.16 -9.81 -7.49
CA GLY A 73 2.81 -11.23 -7.41
C GLY A 73 2.23 -11.66 -6.06
N GLY A 74 2.25 -10.80 -5.04
CA GLY A 74 1.57 -11.02 -3.76
C GLY A 74 2.17 -12.12 -2.90
N SER A 75 3.47 -12.34 -2.96
CA SER A 75 4.18 -13.21 -2.02
C SER A 75 4.94 -12.41 -0.96
N VAL A 76 5.04 -12.96 0.23
CA VAL A 76 5.84 -12.43 1.35
C VAL A 76 6.84 -13.50 1.76
N ASN A 77 8.13 -13.15 1.83
CA ASN A 77 9.15 -14.03 2.37
C ASN A 77 9.19 -13.92 3.89
N ALA A 78 9.15 -15.07 4.57
CA ALA A 78 9.34 -15.16 6.01
C ALA A 78 9.85 -16.55 6.38
N VAL A 79 10.71 -16.62 7.38
CA VAL A 79 11.05 -17.89 8.02
C VAL A 79 9.93 -18.22 9.00
N VAL A 80 9.20 -19.29 8.72
CA VAL A 80 8.09 -19.80 9.54
C VAL A 80 8.33 -21.29 9.80
N PRO A 81 9.11 -21.62 10.84
CA PRO A 81 9.61 -22.97 11.06
C PRO A 81 8.53 -24.05 11.10
N GLU A 82 7.37 -23.76 11.70
CA GLU A 82 6.26 -24.71 11.81
C GLU A 82 5.64 -25.09 10.45
N LEU A 83 5.72 -24.23 9.45
CA LEU A 83 5.26 -24.54 8.08
C LEU A 83 6.36 -25.21 7.26
N GLN A 84 7.59 -24.69 7.38
CA GLN A 84 8.73 -25.17 6.61
C GLN A 84 9.13 -26.60 7.03
N MET A 85 9.16 -26.89 8.33
CA MET A 85 9.49 -28.24 8.84
C MET A 85 8.49 -29.32 8.38
N LYS A 86 7.21 -29.00 8.26
CA LYS A 86 6.20 -29.92 7.71
C LYS A 86 6.50 -30.33 6.27
N GLN A 87 7.26 -29.52 5.55
CA GLN A 87 7.66 -29.75 4.16
C GLN A 87 9.12 -30.20 4.03
N GLY A 88 9.79 -30.54 5.14
CA GLY A 88 11.18 -30.95 5.14
C GLY A 88 12.18 -29.82 4.87
N ILE A 89 11.75 -28.56 4.93
CA ILE A 89 12.58 -27.39 4.64
C ILE A 89 13.26 -26.94 5.94
N LYS A 90 14.59 -26.87 5.93
CA LYS A 90 15.40 -26.34 7.04
C LYS A 90 15.81 -24.90 6.69
N ASP A 91 15.29 -23.94 7.41
CA ASP A 91 15.57 -22.51 7.22
C ASP A 91 15.81 -21.83 8.56
N SER A 92 16.49 -20.67 8.53
CA SER A 92 16.64 -19.82 9.71
C SER A 92 16.81 -18.34 9.30
N PRO A 93 16.52 -17.39 10.21
CA PRO A 93 16.78 -15.98 9.97
C PRO A 93 18.24 -15.69 9.61
N GLU A 94 19.21 -16.36 10.26
CA GLU A 94 20.65 -16.19 10.00
C GLU A 94 21.04 -16.70 8.62
N PHE A 95 20.45 -17.82 8.18
CA PHE A 95 20.67 -18.34 6.83
C PHE A 95 20.10 -17.38 5.79
N TRP A 96 18.90 -16.85 6.02
CA TRP A 96 18.28 -15.88 5.13
C TRP A 96 19.06 -14.55 5.09
N GLN A 97 19.49 -14.03 6.24
CA GLN A 97 20.35 -12.83 6.32
C GLN A 97 21.61 -12.98 5.47
N ARG A 98 22.32 -14.12 5.64
CA ARG A 98 23.52 -14.41 4.85
C ARG A 98 23.23 -14.44 3.35
N GLN A 99 22.14 -15.10 2.91
CA GLN A 99 21.74 -15.12 1.51
C GLN A 99 21.46 -13.73 0.93
N ILE A 100 20.81 -12.86 1.70
CA ILE A 100 20.55 -11.46 1.25
C ILE A 100 21.89 -10.72 1.08
N MET A 101 22.78 -10.82 2.06
CA MET A 101 24.08 -10.15 2.00
C MET A 101 24.93 -10.65 0.83
N GLU A 102 25.04 -11.97 0.65
CA GLU A 102 25.80 -12.57 -0.46
C GLU A 102 25.20 -12.23 -1.83
N THR A 103 23.86 -12.28 -1.98
CA THR A 103 23.19 -11.96 -3.24
C THR A 103 23.30 -10.48 -3.60
N GLY A 104 23.31 -9.63 -2.59
CA GLY A 104 23.52 -8.18 -2.75
C GLY A 104 24.99 -7.78 -2.77
N GLU A 105 25.94 -8.74 -2.96
CA GLU A 105 27.39 -8.48 -3.02
C GLU A 105 27.88 -7.65 -1.81
N PHE A 106 27.26 -7.88 -0.64
CA PHE A 106 27.52 -7.15 0.61
C PHE A 106 27.33 -5.63 0.53
N GLN A 107 26.54 -5.14 -0.46
CA GLN A 107 26.16 -3.74 -0.56
C GLN A 107 24.96 -3.36 0.29
N SER A 108 24.20 -4.36 0.77
CA SER A 108 23.04 -4.13 1.62
C SER A 108 23.44 -3.67 3.02
N ASP A 109 22.66 -2.75 3.61
CA ASP A 109 22.84 -2.36 5.01
C ASP A 109 22.50 -3.53 5.94
N PRO A 110 23.45 -4.05 6.72
CA PRO A 110 23.24 -5.20 7.57
C PRO A 110 22.21 -4.98 8.70
N VAL A 111 22.03 -3.73 9.14
CA VAL A 111 21.03 -3.37 10.16
C VAL A 111 19.62 -3.51 9.58
N LEU A 112 19.41 -3.02 8.34
CA LEU A 112 18.15 -3.15 7.64
C LEU A 112 17.83 -4.62 7.31
N VAL A 113 18.82 -5.38 6.85
CA VAL A 113 18.67 -6.82 6.57
C VAL A 113 18.29 -7.57 7.84
N ASN A 114 18.99 -7.33 8.95
CA ASN A 114 18.69 -7.94 10.24
C ASN A 114 17.26 -7.59 10.72
N THR A 115 16.85 -6.32 10.56
CA THR A 115 15.51 -5.87 10.90
C THR A 115 14.45 -6.62 10.07
N LEU A 116 14.66 -6.73 8.75
CA LEU A 116 13.76 -7.45 7.86
C LEU A 116 13.58 -8.91 8.29
N VAL A 117 14.68 -9.66 8.41
CA VAL A 117 14.61 -11.13 8.63
C VAL A 117 14.01 -11.49 9.98
N ASN A 118 14.29 -10.70 11.02
CA ASN A 118 13.80 -10.96 12.38
C ASN A 118 12.35 -10.53 12.59
N ASN A 119 11.81 -9.62 11.77
CA ASN A 119 10.44 -9.16 11.89
C ASN A 119 9.48 -9.74 10.83
N ALA A 120 9.99 -10.49 9.86
CA ALA A 120 9.17 -11.02 8.78
C ALA A 120 8.08 -11.99 9.28
N GLN A 121 8.39 -12.87 10.23
CA GLN A 121 7.42 -13.80 10.80
C GLN A 121 6.31 -13.07 11.55
N SER A 122 6.64 -12.13 12.42
CA SER A 122 5.65 -11.34 13.16
C SER A 122 4.79 -10.49 12.22
N THR A 123 5.37 -9.95 11.15
CA THR A 123 4.64 -9.25 10.10
C THR A 123 3.62 -10.18 9.41
N LEU A 124 4.01 -11.41 9.10
CA LEU A 124 3.11 -12.39 8.48
C LEU A 124 1.97 -12.78 9.44
N HIS A 125 2.24 -12.91 10.74
CA HIS A 125 1.21 -13.15 11.76
C HIS A 125 0.23 -11.96 11.82
N TRP A 126 0.73 -10.73 11.89
CA TRP A 126 -0.12 -9.54 11.87
C TRP A 126 -0.98 -9.45 10.59
N LEU A 127 -0.44 -9.79 9.42
CA LEU A 127 -1.20 -9.85 8.18
C LEU A 127 -2.35 -10.88 8.26
N ARG A 128 -2.13 -12.02 8.93
CA ARG A 128 -3.21 -13.00 9.21
C ARG A 128 -4.28 -12.42 10.14
N GLU A 129 -3.88 -11.73 11.19
CA GLU A 129 -4.81 -11.11 12.16
C GLU A 129 -5.71 -10.06 11.52
N ILE A 130 -5.21 -9.31 10.55
CA ILE A 130 -6.04 -8.35 9.80
C ILE A 130 -6.90 -8.99 8.71
N GLY A 131 -6.81 -10.33 8.52
CA GLY A 131 -7.69 -11.10 7.66
C GLY A 131 -7.08 -11.62 6.37
N ILE A 132 -5.75 -11.57 6.20
CA ILE A 132 -5.08 -12.18 5.03
C ILE A 132 -4.88 -13.68 5.30
N SER A 133 -5.49 -14.50 4.47
CA SER A 133 -5.31 -15.95 4.51
C SER A 133 -4.11 -16.33 3.65
N PHE A 134 -3.15 -17.06 4.23
CA PHE A 134 -1.99 -17.60 3.52
C PHE A 134 -2.16 -19.08 3.29
N ASP A 135 -1.64 -19.58 2.17
CA ASP A 135 -1.54 -21.01 1.90
C ASP A 135 -0.54 -21.65 2.88
N ASP A 136 -0.77 -22.91 3.24
CA ASP A 136 0.16 -23.68 4.09
C ASP A 136 1.45 -24.07 3.35
N GLN A 137 1.41 -24.03 2.02
CA GLN A 137 2.56 -24.37 1.20
C GLN A 137 3.54 -23.20 1.11
N VAL A 138 4.78 -23.47 1.50
CA VAL A 138 5.92 -22.57 1.31
C VAL A 138 6.60 -22.91 -0.02
N PHE A 139 6.96 -21.90 -0.79
CA PHE A 139 7.55 -22.09 -2.11
C PHE A 139 8.74 -21.15 -2.34
N GLU A 140 9.49 -21.39 -3.40
CA GLU A 140 10.50 -20.47 -3.89
C GLU A 140 9.86 -19.44 -4.81
N ALA A 141 9.91 -18.15 -4.42
CA ALA A 141 9.42 -17.09 -5.28
C ALA A 141 10.32 -16.92 -6.52
N TRP A 142 9.75 -16.42 -7.62
CA TRP A 142 10.52 -16.12 -8.82
C TRP A 142 11.69 -15.17 -8.51
N GLY A 143 12.90 -15.56 -8.92
CA GLY A 143 14.14 -14.85 -8.57
C GLY A 143 14.64 -15.09 -7.14
N GLY A 144 13.95 -15.91 -6.35
CA GLY A 144 14.41 -16.36 -5.05
C GLY A 144 15.51 -17.43 -5.18
N LYS A 145 16.12 -17.75 -4.05
CA LYS A 145 17.12 -18.83 -3.93
C LYS A 145 16.76 -19.87 -2.87
N PHE A 146 15.56 -19.75 -2.28
CA PHE A 146 15.14 -20.64 -1.21
C PHE A 146 13.62 -20.59 -0.97
N GLN A 147 13.08 -21.69 -0.45
CA GLN A 147 11.65 -21.87 -0.16
C GLN A 147 11.28 -21.18 1.15
N ARG A 148 10.86 -19.90 1.08
CA ARG A 148 10.34 -19.12 2.20
C ARG A 148 9.24 -18.13 1.81
N ALA A 149 8.72 -18.25 0.60
CA ALA A 149 7.65 -17.40 0.14
C ALA A 149 6.29 -17.96 0.57
N HIS A 150 5.46 -17.09 1.10
CA HIS A 150 4.08 -17.34 1.49
C HIS A 150 3.14 -16.57 0.58
N SER A 151 2.13 -17.24 0.03
CA SER A 151 1.16 -16.65 -0.89
C SER A 151 -0.16 -16.34 -0.20
N ALA A 152 -0.72 -15.16 -0.46
CA ALA A 152 -2.06 -14.80 0.01
C ALA A 152 -3.12 -15.34 -0.94
N GLY A 153 -3.62 -16.54 -0.63
CA GLY A 153 -4.69 -17.23 -1.37
C GLY A 153 -4.28 -17.73 -2.75
N GLN A 154 -5.17 -18.49 -3.38
CA GLN A 154 -4.93 -19.20 -4.64
C GLN A 154 -4.53 -18.30 -5.83
N LYS A 155 -4.85 -17.02 -5.80
CA LYS A 155 -4.61 -16.10 -6.93
C LYS A 155 -3.32 -15.30 -6.83
N ARG A 156 -2.40 -15.62 -5.93
CA ARG A 156 -1.08 -14.98 -5.81
C ARG A 156 -1.06 -13.56 -6.38
N SER A 157 -1.70 -12.62 -5.67
CA SER A 157 -1.89 -11.25 -6.17
C SER A 157 -1.76 -10.24 -5.06
N GLY A 158 -0.94 -9.23 -5.27
CA GLY A 158 -0.81 -8.10 -4.36
C GLY A 158 -2.11 -7.33 -4.15
N MET A 159 -3.05 -7.40 -5.12
CA MET A 159 -4.40 -6.85 -4.96
C MET A 159 -5.14 -7.47 -3.77
N THR A 160 -4.86 -8.73 -3.40
CA THR A 160 -5.45 -9.36 -2.21
C THR A 160 -5.10 -8.60 -0.94
N TYR A 161 -3.82 -8.25 -0.78
CA TYR A 161 -3.35 -7.43 0.36
C TYR A 161 -4.00 -6.06 0.37
N VAL A 162 -3.97 -5.38 -0.78
CA VAL A 162 -4.54 -4.04 -0.92
C VAL A 162 -6.01 -4.01 -0.54
N ARG A 163 -6.80 -4.97 -1.04
CA ARG A 163 -8.24 -5.04 -0.77
C ARG A 163 -8.52 -5.28 0.71
N ILE A 164 -7.82 -6.23 1.33
CA ILE A 164 -8.04 -6.59 2.73
C ILE A 164 -7.58 -5.45 3.65
N MET A 165 -6.38 -4.90 3.44
CA MET A 165 -5.87 -3.78 4.23
C MET A 165 -6.74 -2.51 4.09
N ASN A 166 -7.19 -2.20 2.86
CA ASN A 166 -8.09 -1.06 2.65
C ASN A 166 -9.45 -1.26 3.34
N HIS A 167 -10.00 -2.48 3.28
CA HIS A 167 -11.22 -2.82 4.03
C HIS A 167 -11.00 -2.67 5.54
N LYS A 168 -9.90 -3.20 6.07
CA LYS A 168 -9.54 -3.08 7.49
C LYS A 168 -9.35 -1.62 7.91
N ALA A 169 -8.63 -0.82 7.14
CA ALA A 169 -8.45 0.60 7.41
C ALA A 169 -9.80 1.33 7.52
N ARG A 170 -10.70 1.11 6.56
CA ARG A 170 -12.05 1.69 6.58
C ARG A 170 -12.88 1.21 7.78
N SER A 171 -12.81 -0.06 8.16
CA SER A 171 -13.50 -0.58 9.34
C SER A 171 -12.99 0.03 10.66
N LEU A 172 -11.77 0.57 10.64
CA LEU A 172 -11.16 1.33 11.74
C LEU A 172 -11.36 2.86 11.60
N SER A 173 -12.32 3.28 10.76
CA SER A 173 -12.67 4.68 10.52
C SER A 173 -11.57 5.55 9.91
N VAL A 174 -10.58 4.94 9.23
CA VAL A 174 -9.58 5.69 8.46
C VAL A 174 -10.26 6.34 7.26
N LYS A 175 -10.07 7.65 7.12
CA LYS A 175 -10.58 8.44 5.98
C LYS A 175 -9.67 8.27 4.78
N VAL A 176 -10.26 8.14 3.58
CA VAL A 176 -9.51 7.94 2.33
C VAL A 176 -9.95 8.99 1.32
N ARG A 177 -8.99 9.78 0.82
CA ARG A 177 -9.22 10.74 -0.28
C ARG A 177 -8.34 10.36 -1.47
N LEU A 178 -8.96 9.91 -2.54
CA LEU A 178 -8.33 9.64 -3.83
C LEU A 178 -8.34 10.91 -4.69
N ARG A 179 -7.57 10.91 -5.79
CA ARG A 179 -7.41 12.07 -6.68
C ARG A 179 -7.03 13.34 -5.91
N THR A 180 -6.22 13.15 -4.87
CA THR A 180 -5.72 14.18 -3.96
C THR A 180 -4.20 14.10 -3.96
N GLU A 181 -3.56 15.01 -4.67
CA GLU A 181 -2.10 15.06 -4.83
C GLU A 181 -1.48 15.88 -3.70
N ALA A 182 -0.56 15.31 -2.95
CA ALA A 182 0.30 16.08 -2.03
C ALA A 182 1.29 16.90 -2.87
N VAL A 183 1.34 18.22 -2.66
CA VAL A 183 2.20 19.13 -3.42
C VAL A 183 3.38 19.64 -2.59
N ASN A 184 3.12 19.99 -1.34
CA ASN A 184 4.16 20.47 -0.41
C ASN A 184 3.88 19.99 1.01
N LEU A 185 4.92 19.83 1.82
CA LEU A 185 4.78 19.81 3.27
C LEU A 185 4.55 21.23 3.77
N LEU A 186 3.73 21.35 4.81
CA LEU A 186 3.57 22.61 5.54
C LEU A 186 4.53 22.57 6.72
N GLU A 187 5.49 23.47 6.73
CA GLU A 187 6.52 23.54 7.76
C GLU A 187 6.43 24.85 8.53
N LYS A 188 6.68 24.76 9.82
CA LYS A 188 6.81 25.90 10.71
C LYS A 188 7.87 25.60 11.76
N ASP A 189 8.83 26.50 11.90
CA ASP A 189 9.91 26.39 12.90
C ASP A 189 10.68 25.05 12.81
N GLY A 190 10.89 24.54 11.58
CA GLY A 190 11.56 23.26 11.33
C GLY A 190 10.73 22.01 11.64
N GLN A 191 9.44 22.17 11.91
CA GLN A 191 8.52 21.06 12.13
C GLN A 191 7.47 20.96 11.02
N VAL A 192 7.17 19.74 10.58
CA VAL A 192 6.07 19.47 9.65
C VAL A 192 4.75 19.57 10.40
N MET A 193 3.88 20.46 9.91
CA MET A 193 2.57 20.76 10.51
C MET A 193 1.40 20.29 9.64
N GLY A 194 1.68 19.66 8.51
CA GLY A 194 0.64 19.20 7.59
C GLY A 194 1.11 19.11 6.14
N VAL A 195 0.15 19.12 5.24
CA VAL A 195 0.36 18.91 3.80
C VAL A 195 -0.51 19.85 2.99
N ARG A 196 0.06 20.55 2.00
CA ARG A 196 -0.71 21.19 0.94
C ARG A 196 -1.08 20.16 -0.11
N VAL A 197 -2.37 20.07 -0.39
CA VAL A 197 -2.91 19.13 -1.38
C VAL A 197 -3.58 19.85 -2.54
N LYS A 198 -3.61 19.16 -3.68
CA LYS A 198 -4.33 19.60 -4.88
C LYS A 198 -5.37 18.54 -5.24
N ASP A 199 -6.63 18.94 -5.36
CA ASP A 199 -7.71 18.06 -5.78
C ASP A 199 -7.78 17.87 -7.31
N ARG A 200 -8.73 17.04 -7.77
CA ARG A 200 -8.96 16.79 -9.20
C ARG A 200 -9.29 18.03 -10.03
N ASN A 201 -9.80 19.09 -9.39
CA ASN A 201 -10.19 20.33 -10.05
C ASN A 201 -9.05 21.37 -10.01
N GLY A 202 -7.90 21.03 -9.44
CA GLY A 202 -6.75 21.91 -9.28
C GLY A 202 -6.83 22.83 -8.05
N LYS A 203 -7.87 22.69 -7.21
CA LYS A 203 -8.01 23.48 -5.98
C LYS A 203 -6.94 23.06 -4.98
N LEU A 204 -6.18 24.03 -4.49
CA LEU A 204 -5.22 23.85 -3.42
C LEU A 204 -5.91 23.99 -2.05
N THR A 205 -5.56 23.12 -1.13
CA THR A 205 -6.05 23.14 0.25
C THR A 205 -4.92 22.75 1.19
N ASP A 206 -4.78 23.46 2.29
CA ASP A 206 -3.85 23.12 3.36
C ASP A 206 -4.55 22.23 4.38
N LEU A 207 -3.95 21.08 4.65
CA LEU A 207 -4.40 20.11 5.64
C LEU A 207 -3.41 20.09 6.79
N GLU A 208 -3.87 20.40 8.00
CA GLU A 208 -3.05 20.36 9.22
C GLU A 208 -2.99 18.94 9.76
N ALA A 209 -1.84 18.53 10.27
CA ALA A 209 -1.66 17.24 10.94
C ALA A 209 -0.61 17.34 12.05
N LYS A 210 -0.75 16.50 13.08
CA LYS A 210 0.30 16.34 14.11
C LYS A 210 1.51 15.60 13.51
N ASP A 211 1.22 14.58 12.69
CA ASP A 211 2.23 13.76 12.03
C ASP A 211 1.89 13.55 10.56
N VAL A 212 2.92 13.42 9.72
CA VAL A 212 2.80 13.11 8.29
C VAL A 212 3.71 11.93 7.96
N VAL A 213 3.14 10.89 7.33
CA VAL A 213 3.89 9.75 6.82
C VAL A 213 3.93 9.78 5.29
N ILE A 214 5.13 9.72 4.73
CA ILE A 214 5.37 9.67 3.29
C ILE A 214 5.49 8.19 2.87
N ALA A 215 4.48 7.68 2.17
CA ALA A 215 4.41 6.31 1.66
C ALA A 215 4.20 6.27 0.13
N THR A 216 4.75 7.27 -0.56
CA THR A 216 4.53 7.56 -1.99
C THR A 216 5.13 6.54 -2.96
N GLY A 217 5.96 5.61 -2.46
CA GLY A 217 6.71 4.65 -3.28
C GLY A 217 7.90 5.29 -4.00
N GLY A 218 8.33 4.65 -5.08
CA GLY A 218 9.50 5.09 -5.84
C GLY A 218 9.17 6.01 -7.02
N PHE A 219 10.18 6.29 -7.83
CA PHE A 219 10.10 7.21 -8.97
C PHE A 219 10.37 6.52 -10.33
N THR A 220 10.25 5.21 -10.42
CA THR A 220 10.62 4.45 -11.64
C THR A 220 9.81 4.82 -12.88
N ALA A 221 8.61 5.39 -12.75
CA ALA A 221 7.83 5.91 -13.86
C ALA A 221 8.23 7.36 -14.28
N ASN A 222 9.10 8.02 -13.53
CA ASN A 222 9.60 9.35 -13.88
C ASN A 222 10.90 9.25 -14.68
N VAL A 223 10.79 9.29 -16.02
CA VAL A 223 11.94 9.16 -16.93
C VAL A 223 13.00 10.22 -16.66
N ALA A 224 12.60 11.48 -16.50
CA ALA A 224 13.53 12.57 -16.25
C ALA A 224 14.32 12.36 -14.94
N MET A 225 13.65 11.92 -13.88
CA MET A 225 14.28 11.65 -12.60
C MET A 225 15.21 10.44 -12.68
N ARG A 226 14.81 9.36 -13.38
CA ARG A 226 15.70 8.20 -13.61
C ARG A 226 16.97 8.61 -14.32
N LEU A 227 16.86 9.32 -15.45
CA LEU A 227 18.00 9.76 -16.25
C LEU A 227 18.93 10.71 -15.50
N LYS A 228 18.42 11.46 -14.52
CA LYS A 228 19.25 12.31 -13.64
C LYS A 228 20.21 11.47 -12.79
N TYR A 229 19.78 10.28 -12.34
CA TYR A 229 20.61 9.40 -11.50
C TYR A 229 21.46 8.42 -12.32
N ASP A 230 20.93 7.92 -13.44
CA ASP A 230 21.66 7.02 -14.32
C ASP A 230 21.13 7.16 -15.76
N SER A 231 22.00 7.66 -16.65
CA SER A 231 21.66 7.87 -18.07
C SER A 231 21.32 6.59 -18.84
N ARG A 232 21.67 5.41 -18.29
CA ARG A 232 21.33 4.10 -18.88
C ARG A 232 19.87 3.70 -18.62
N LEU A 233 19.19 4.36 -17.69
CA LEU A 233 17.80 4.09 -17.30
C LEU A 233 16.83 4.84 -18.22
N ASP A 234 16.84 4.52 -19.50
CA ASP A 234 15.98 5.16 -20.51
C ASP A 234 14.49 4.74 -20.41
N ALA A 235 13.71 5.18 -21.40
CA ALA A 235 12.28 4.92 -21.44
C ALA A 235 11.91 3.43 -21.72
N SER A 236 12.87 2.60 -22.13
CA SER A 236 12.63 1.20 -22.49
C SER A 236 12.42 0.27 -21.30
N LEU A 237 12.74 0.73 -20.09
CA LEU A 237 12.56 -0.05 -18.87
C LEU A 237 11.09 -0.18 -18.51
N PHE A 238 10.65 -1.40 -18.23
CA PHE A 238 9.31 -1.70 -17.76
C PHE A 238 9.02 -1.00 -16.44
N THR A 239 8.14 0.00 -16.48
CA THR A 239 7.69 0.73 -15.30
C THR A 239 6.19 0.84 -15.31
N THR A 240 5.59 0.93 -14.13
CA THR A 240 4.16 1.17 -14.03
C THR A 240 3.89 2.67 -13.96
N ALA A 241 2.87 3.14 -14.66
CA ALA A 241 2.56 4.55 -14.91
C ALA A 241 2.38 5.42 -13.66
N ASN A 242 2.24 4.84 -12.47
CA ASN A 242 1.89 5.57 -11.25
C ASN A 242 3.09 6.02 -10.39
N GLN A 243 4.30 5.50 -10.64
CA GLN A 243 5.50 5.91 -9.89
C GLN A 243 6.20 7.11 -10.53
N THR A 244 5.54 8.24 -10.52
CA THR A 244 6.08 9.44 -11.18
C THR A 244 7.09 10.23 -10.34
N GLY A 245 7.33 9.83 -9.07
CA GLY A 245 8.18 10.60 -8.15
C GLY A 245 7.64 11.99 -7.82
N ARG A 246 6.46 12.33 -8.32
CA ARG A 246 5.78 13.56 -7.93
C ARG A 246 5.17 13.33 -6.55
N GLY A 247 5.91 13.65 -5.57
CA GLY A 247 5.49 13.53 -4.21
C GLY A 247 6.42 14.31 -3.30
N PHE A 248 7.71 14.32 -3.59
CA PHE A 248 8.68 15.12 -2.86
C PHE A 248 9.99 15.12 -3.65
N ASP A 249 10.27 16.18 -4.37
CA ASP A 249 11.59 16.42 -4.94
C ASP A 249 12.51 17.19 -3.97
N GLY A 250 12.03 17.41 -2.75
CA GLY A 250 12.80 18.14 -1.72
C GLY A 250 12.94 19.62 -1.99
N SER A 251 12.29 20.16 -3.02
CA SER A 251 12.25 21.59 -3.23
C SER A 251 11.25 22.18 -2.24
N THR A 252 11.73 22.78 -1.17
CA THR A 252 11.02 23.82 -0.44
C THR A 252 10.78 24.93 -1.46
N GLY A 253 9.53 25.09 -1.90
CA GLY A 253 9.20 26.16 -2.81
C GLY A 253 9.44 27.51 -2.11
N ASP A 254 10.37 28.29 -2.65
CA ASP A 254 10.47 29.71 -2.40
C ASP A 254 9.21 30.43 -2.94
#